data_0895a45934899fd18aa912ea11e16099
#
_entry.id   0895a45934899fd18aa912ea11e16099
#
_cell.length_a   1.000
_cell.length_b   1.000
_cell.length_c   1.000
_cell.angle_alpha   90.00
_cell.angle_beta   90.00
_cell.angle_gamma   90.00
#
_symmetry.space_group_name_H-M   'P 1'
#
loop_
_entity.id
_entity.type
_entity.pdbx_description
1 polymer ?
#
loop_
_entity_poly.entity_id
_entity_poly.type
_entity_poly.pdbx_seq_one_letter_code
_entity_poly.pdbx_strand_id
1 'polypeptide(L)'
;MDIQRMVRVVRAYWKAIVALIVVGGLAGLGWSSLQPRVYTADASGYVAAVASDGSTGAALAGDQLALSKVKSFIDMGYWRSVAETARGDLGLSDSPESLVQRVRVSNPIETVNVRVDATGPTPESARDLAEAWIRGMTEEVDQLETGGGGQSAVRLVAGDSARLPTAPSSPNVRLDVTLGALAGGVAGLIFAFVRRAFDRRVRSAHDITDAVDASVVGVLPVDKELAGGRAVFSFDDIKDGRGSFAHKEAMRELRTNLQYVDVDRPARVLVVTSPLPGDGKSTIAANLAVSIAATGQSVVLIDADMRRPVVGGMFGFSDDVGLSDVLAGRAQIEQVAHQVDEHGRLFVVAAGRTPPNPSEMVGSQRMQSLARKLADDMVVIIDSPPTLAVADAAVIASWADGAVLVVTAGRTTDDMLTRATDNIAKTRGHLLGVVLNRMPLRGADSGYYGSQYGGYYGYGVPSSSPNGRWRLGLRRRGKKAEVVDAEQEATPRRRSGGLPPENVSGLRTLSQRRMSATAEGEATSEIAVASTAEPDTVDTMSRRRARRG
;
A
#
# COMPACT_ATOMS: atom_id res chain seq x y z
N MET A 1 -4.06 -13.52 9.52
CA MET A 1 -3.77 -12.23 8.85
C MET A 1 -2.28 -11.97 8.98
N ASP A 2 -1.56 -11.91 7.87
CA ASP A 2 -0.11 -11.71 7.90
C ASP A 2 0.25 -10.30 8.35
N ILE A 3 1.14 -10.19 9.32
CA ILE A 3 1.66 -8.91 9.87
C ILE A 3 2.18 -8.01 8.74
N GLN A 4 2.76 -8.61 7.70
CA GLN A 4 3.26 -7.89 6.52
C GLN A 4 2.13 -7.22 5.69
N ARG A 5 0.93 -7.82 5.66
CA ARG A 5 -0.25 -7.20 5.01
C ARG A 5 -0.75 -6.00 5.81
N MET A 6 -0.74 -6.09 7.14
CA MET A 6 -1.13 -4.99 8.04
C MET A 6 -0.22 -3.77 7.90
N VAL A 7 1.10 -3.99 7.91
CA VAL A 7 2.10 -2.92 7.73
C VAL A 7 1.95 -2.24 6.37
N ARG A 8 1.65 -2.99 5.30
CA ARG A 8 1.40 -2.42 3.96
C ARG A 8 0.19 -1.50 3.93
N VAL A 9 -0.91 -1.88 4.60
CA VAL A 9 -2.13 -1.05 4.66
C VAL A 9 -1.84 0.27 5.40
N VAL A 10 -1.20 0.19 6.57
CA VAL A 10 -0.82 1.37 7.35
C VAL A 10 0.08 2.30 6.54
N ARG A 11 1.06 1.73 5.81
CA ARG A 11 1.99 2.50 4.99
C ARG A 11 1.32 3.13 3.75
N ALA A 12 0.26 2.51 3.22
CA ALA A 12 -0.49 3.05 2.09
C ALA A 12 -1.39 4.23 2.52
N TYR A 13 -2.00 4.15 3.71
CA TYR A 13 -2.97 5.13 4.20
C TYR A 13 -2.46 6.02 5.35
N TRP A 14 -1.14 6.05 5.61
CA TRP A 14 -0.56 6.79 6.73
C TRP A 14 -0.97 8.27 6.77
N LYS A 15 -1.11 8.93 5.60
CA LYS A 15 -1.55 10.34 5.51
C LYS A 15 -2.97 10.54 6.05
N ALA A 16 -3.88 9.60 5.73
CA ALA A 16 -5.25 9.64 6.23
C ALA A 16 -5.29 9.36 7.75
N ILE A 17 -4.48 8.42 8.24
CA ILE A 17 -4.36 8.11 9.66
C ILE A 17 -3.86 9.33 10.43
N VAL A 18 -2.78 9.97 9.97
CA VAL A 18 -2.22 11.19 10.60
C VAL A 18 -3.24 12.33 10.55
N ALA A 19 -3.94 12.52 9.44
CA ALA A 19 -4.98 13.54 9.34
C ALA A 19 -6.10 13.32 10.37
N LEU A 20 -6.55 12.08 10.57
CA LEU A 20 -7.58 11.76 11.55
C LEU A 20 -7.08 11.90 12.99
N ILE A 21 -5.81 11.60 13.28
CA ILE A 21 -5.18 11.88 14.59
C ILE A 21 -5.20 13.38 14.88
N VAL A 22 -4.82 14.21 13.91
CA VAL A 22 -4.82 15.67 14.06
C VAL A 22 -6.24 16.19 14.26
N VAL A 23 -7.21 15.74 13.47
CA VAL A 23 -8.62 16.12 13.62
C VAL A 23 -9.16 15.71 14.99
N GLY A 24 -8.86 14.50 15.46
CA GLY A 24 -9.24 14.02 16.77
C GLY A 24 -8.63 14.87 17.90
N GLY A 25 -7.35 15.22 17.81
CA GLY A 25 -6.69 16.11 18.76
C GLY A 25 -7.30 17.52 18.79
N LEU A 26 -7.61 18.08 17.62
CA LEU A 26 -8.31 19.37 17.52
C LEU A 26 -9.73 19.31 18.09
N ALA A 27 -10.44 18.22 17.89
CA ALA A 27 -11.77 17.99 18.48
C ALA A 27 -11.68 17.91 20.02
N GLY A 28 -10.67 17.20 20.55
CA GLY A 28 -10.40 17.16 21.99
C GLY A 28 -10.07 18.54 22.59
N LEU A 29 -9.29 19.34 21.87
CA LEU A 29 -8.99 20.72 22.27
C LEU A 29 -10.24 21.60 22.22
N GLY A 30 -11.07 21.46 21.17
CA GLY A 30 -12.35 22.16 21.05
C GLY A 30 -13.31 21.78 22.20
N TRP A 31 -13.42 20.50 22.50
CA TRP A 31 -14.22 20.01 23.64
C TRP A 31 -13.76 20.59 24.95
N SER A 32 -12.44 20.57 25.24
CA SER A 32 -11.84 21.13 26.43
C SER A 32 -12.10 22.64 26.56
N SER A 33 -12.11 23.38 25.46
CA SER A 33 -12.34 24.84 25.46
C SER A 33 -13.79 25.24 25.75
N LEU A 34 -14.74 24.31 25.52
CA LEU A 34 -16.16 24.53 25.81
C LEU A 34 -16.54 24.23 27.26
N GLN A 35 -15.68 23.54 28.00
CA GLN A 35 -15.93 23.22 29.41
C GLN A 35 -15.63 24.43 30.32
N PRO A 36 -16.43 24.65 31.39
CA PRO A 36 -16.15 25.69 32.36
C PRO A 36 -14.84 25.40 33.11
N ARG A 37 -14.04 26.43 33.31
CA ARG A 37 -12.80 26.31 34.09
C ARG A 37 -13.13 26.20 35.57
N VAL A 38 -12.52 25.22 36.23
CA VAL A 38 -12.64 25.02 37.69
C VAL A 38 -11.24 25.11 38.27
N TYR A 39 -11.11 25.87 39.31
CA TYR A 39 -9.88 26.05 40.09
C TYR A 39 -10.03 25.31 41.41
N THR A 40 -8.96 24.73 41.93
CA THR A 40 -8.93 24.05 43.24
C THR A 40 -7.87 24.71 44.09
N ALA A 41 -8.26 25.16 45.29
CA ALA A 41 -7.35 25.66 46.30
C ALA A 41 -7.42 24.76 47.54
N ASP A 42 -6.29 24.59 48.20
CA ASP A 42 -6.17 23.77 49.39
C ASP A 42 -5.78 24.64 50.62
N ALA A 43 -6.53 24.48 51.71
CA ALA A 43 -6.20 25.00 53.01
C ALA A 43 -5.94 23.84 53.97
N SER A 44 -5.12 24.06 54.99
CA SER A 44 -4.84 23.02 55.97
C SER A 44 -5.05 23.54 57.42
N GLY A 45 -5.49 22.66 58.27
CA GLY A 45 -5.51 22.83 59.71
C GLY A 45 -4.85 21.62 60.37
N TYR A 46 -4.46 21.75 61.58
CA TYR A 46 -3.95 20.66 62.39
C TYR A 46 -4.70 20.56 63.74
N VAL A 47 -4.87 19.31 64.16
CA VAL A 47 -5.54 19.00 65.45
C VAL A 47 -4.50 19.03 66.55
N ALA A 48 -4.66 19.96 67.44
CA ALA A 48 -3.76 20.14 68.59
C ALA A 48 -4.45 19.70 69.90
N ALA A 49 -3.77 18.91 70.70
CA ALA A 49 -4.19 18.62 72.06
C ALA A 49 -3.76 19.75 72.98
N VAL A 50 -4.65 20.19 73.88
CA VAL A 50 -4.35 21.17 74.88
C VAL A 50 -3.76 20.43 76.10
N ALA A 51 -2.41 20.45 76.24
CA ALA A 51 -1.72 19.78 77.33
C ALA A 51 -1.86 20.60 78.59
N SER A 52 -2.43 20.05 79.67
CA SER A 52 -2.64 20.73 80.94
C SER A 52 -1.43 20.76 81.89
N ASP A 53 -0.44 19.84 81.74
CA ASP A 53 0.59 19.63 82.76
C ASP A 53 2.04 19.56 82.30
N GLY A 54 2.37 19.73 81.01
CA GLY A 54 3.75 19.74 80.50
C GLY A 54 4.56 18.46 80.73
N SER A 55 3.94 17.35 81.13
CA SER A 55 4.60 16.05 81.30
C SER A 55 4.67 15.28 80.01
N THR A 56 5.76 14.52 79.75
CA THR A 56 5.98 13.74 78.54
C THR A 56 4.86 12.69 78.31
N GLY A 57 4.27 12.15 79.39
CA GLY A 57 3.15 11.22 79.29
C GLY A 57 1.85 11.88 78.87
N ALA A 58 1.57 13.11 79.27
CA ALA A 58 0.42 13.89 78.85
C ALA A 58 0.54 14.27 77.35
N ALA A 59 1.74 14.57 76.88
CA ALA A 59 2.00 14.91 75.49
C ALA A 59 1.72 13.68 74.56
N LEU A 60 2.19 12.46 74.89
CA LEU A 60 1.91 11.25 74.17
C LEU A 60 0.42 10.85 74.12
N ALA A 61 -0.26 11.01 75.26
CA ALA A 61 -1.71 10.80 75.39
C ALA A 61 -2.48 11.82 74.52
N GLY A 62 -2.01 13.07 74.47
CA GLY A 62 -2.56 14.15 73.64
C GLY A 62 -2.44 13.85 72.13
N ASP A 63 -1.29 13.40 71.69
CA ASP A 63 -1.07 13.05 70.28
C ASP A 63 -1.97 11.87 69.84
N GLN A 64 -2.13 10.85 70.70
CA GLN A 64 -3.05 9.75 70.43
C GLN A 64 -4.51 10.18 70.36
N LEU A 65 -4.89 11.10 71.26
CA LEU A 65 -6.22 11.66 71.26
C LEU A 65 -6.46 12.51 69.99
N ALA A 66 -5.50 13.36 69.60
CA ALA A 66 -5.57 14.14 68.37
C ALA A 66 -5.75 13.26 67.15
N LEU A 67 -4.95 12.19 67.02
CA LEU A 67 -5.06 11.19 65.91
C LEU A 67 -6.42 10.50 65.90
N SER A 68 -6.99 10.17 67.06
CA SER A 68 -8.31 9.53 67.16
C SER A 68 -9.46 10.46 66.75
N LYS A 69 -9.31 11.75 67.04
CA LYS A 69 -10.32 12.80 66.78
C LYS A 69 -10.30 13.31 65.31
N VAL A 70 -9.16 13.19 64.62
CA VAL A 70 -9.05 13.69 63.24
C VAL A 70 -10.15 13.13 62.33
N LYS A 71 -10.48 11.83 62.44
CA LYS A 71 -11.56 11.21 61.64
C LYS A 71 -12.91 11.88 61.92
N SER A 72 -13.22 12.16 63.17
CA SER A 72 -14.47 12.85 63.54
C SER A 72 -14.51 14.27 62.97
N PHE A 73 -13.37 14.98 62.98
CA PHE A 73 -13.29 16.33 62.43
C PHE A 73 -13.41 16.35 60.90
N ILE A 74 -12.93 15.31 60.19
CA ILE A 74 -13.16 15.16 58.77
C ILE A 74 -14.67 15.01 58.48
N ASP A 75 -15.37 14.15 59.24
CA ASP A 75 -16.80 13.94 59.06
C ASP A 75 -17.59 15.23 59.35
N MET A 76 -17.16 15.98 60.39
CA MET A 76 -17.74 17.30 60.71
C MET A 76 -17.52 18.32 59.59
N GLY A 77 -16.43 18.21 58.85
CA GLY A 77 -16.15 19.06 57.69
C GLY A 77 -17.20 18.98 56.59
N TYR A 78 -18.06 17.98 56.59
CA TYR A 78 -19.20 17.86 55.65
C TYR A 78 -20.55 18.29 56.29
N TRP A 79 -20.52 18.82 57.51
CA TRP A 79 -21.75 19.25 58.16
C TRP A 79 -22.29 20.54 57.56
N ARG A 80 -23.61 20.65 57.59
CA ARG A 80 -24.33 21.82 57.11
C ARG A 80 -23.97 23.08 57.86
N SER A 81 -23.74 22.99 59.17
CA SER A 81 -23.33 24.12 60.03
C SER A 81 -22.03 24.77 59.54
N VAL A 82 -21.01 23.96 59.21
CA VAL A 82 -19.75 24.44 58.62
C VAL A 82 -19.99 25.17 57.30
N ALA A 83 -20.85 24.61 56.44
CA ALA A 83 -21.19 25.22 55.16
C ALA A 83 -21.99 26.53 55.33
N GLU A 84 -22.86 26.61 56.34
CA GLU A 84 -23.62 27.85 56.70
C GLU A 84 -22.70 28.94 57.20
N THR A 85 -21.71 28.63 58.06
CA THR A 85 -20.69 29.55 58.53
C THR A 85 -19.85 30.06 57.33
N ALA A 86 -19.31 29.18 56.52
CA ALA A 86 -18.53 29.58 55.35
C ALA A 86 -19.34 30.42 54.34
N ARG A 87 -20.62 30.09 54.16
CA ARG A 87 -21.55 30.87 53.33
C ARG A 87 -21.74 32.28 53.88
N GLY A 88 -21.92 32.38 55.19
CA GLY A 88 -22.10 33.68 55.92
C GLY A 88 -20.87 34.58 55.81
N ASP A 89 -19.69 34.00 56.03
CA ASP A 89 -18.40 34.67 55.91
C ASP A 89 -18.15 35.30 54.55
N LEU A 90 -18.52 34.57 53.50
CA LEU A 90 -18.27 34.96 52.11
C LEU A 90 -19.46 35.67 51.46
N GLY A 91 -20.61 35.77 52.13
CA GLY A 91 -21.82 36.38 51.58
C GLY A 91 -22.37 35.65 50.34
N LEU A 92 -22.18 34.31 50.26
CA LEU A 92 -22.59 33.53 49.10
C LEU A 92 -24.10 33.28 49.09
N SER A 93 -24.69 33.26 47.91
CA SER A 93 -26.11 32.91 47.69
C SER A 93 -26.36 31.42 47.48
N ASP A 94 -25.27 30.63 47.36
CA ASP A 94 -25.31 29.18 47.13
C ASP A 94 -25.97 28.45 48.32
N SER A 95 -26.61 27.32 48.07
CA SER A 95 -27.15 26.49 49.14
C SER A 95 -25.99 25.79 49.89
N PRO A 96 -26.12 25.56 51.22
CA PRO A 96 -25.11 24.84 51.98
C PRO A 96 -24.73 23.48 51.36
N GLU A 97 -25.74 22.77 50.84
CA GLU A 97 -25.55 21.46 50.19
C GLU A 97 -24.69 21.56 48.91
N SER A 98 -24.86 22.64 48.15
CA SER A 98 -24.04 22.88 46.94
C SER A 98 -22.60 23.23 47.27
N LEU A 99 -22.38 23.93 48.40
CA LEU A 99 -21.03 24.25 48.87
C LEU A 99 -20.30 23.00 49.36
N VAL A 100 -20.99 22.10 50.08
CA VAL A 100 -20.41 20.81 50.52
C VAL A 100 -19.92 19.98 49.31
N GLN A 101 -20.64 20.00 48.19
CA GLN A 101 -20.21 19.27 46.96
C GLN A 101 -18.94 19.88 46.32
N ARG A 102 -18.65 21.14 46.60
CA ARG A 102 -17.48 21.85 46.08
C ARG A 102 -16.25 21.69 46.97
N VAL A 103 -16.39 21.04 48.11
CA VAL A 103 -15.33 20.90 49.11
C VAL A 103 -15.06 19.44 49.39
N ARG A 104 -13.80 19.10 49.48
CA ARG A 104 -13.32 17.79 49.91
C ARG A 104 -12.43 17.93 51.11
N VAL A 105 -12.85 17.34 52.22
CA VAL A 105 -12.06 17.28 53.44
C VAL A 105 -11.34 15.94 53.52
N SER A 106 -10.05 15.96 53.78
CA SER A 106 -9.22 14.76 53.83
C SER A 106 -8.12 14.87 54.88
N ASN A 107 -7.60 13.75 55.30
CA ASN A 107 -6.43 13.68 56.17
C ASN A 107 -5.30 13.00 55.42
N PRO A 108 -4.12 13.59 55.28
CA PRO A 108 -2.93 12.89 54.85
C PRO A 108 -2.60 11.73 55.80
N ILE A 109 -2.27 10.57 55.24
CA ILE A 109 -2.11 9.31 56.00
C ILE A 109 -1.21 9.53 57.23
N GLU A 110 -1.69 9.06 58.41
CA GLU A 110 -0.97 9.06 59.72
C GLU A 110 -0.55 10.44 60.21
N THR A 111 -1.28 11.50 59.88
CA THR A 111 -1.01 12.84 60.36
C THR A 111 -2.18 13.40 61.18
N VAL A 112 -1.92 14.43 61.97
CA VAL A 112 -2.96 15.23 62.68
C VAL A 112 -3.49 16.37 61.80
N ASN A 113 -3.14 16.40 60.53
CA ASN A 113 -3.53 17.46 59.60
C ASN A 113 -4.89 17.19 58.99
N VAL A 114 -5.70 18.20 58.86
CA VAL A 114 -6.94 18.23 58.09
C VAL A 114 -6.70 19.11 56.88
N ARG A 115 -6.90 18.55 55.67
CA ARG A 115 -6.80 19.27 54.41
C ARG A 115 -8.18 19.49 53.84
N VAL A 116 -8.44 20.71 53.42
CA VAL A 116 -9.68 21.14 52.76
C VAL A 116 -9.33 21.58 51.34
N ASP A 117 -9.75 20.79 50.36
CA ASP A 117 -9.64 21.13 48.92
C ASP A 117 -10.99 21.73 48.50
N ALA A 118 -11.02 23.01 48.14
CA ALA A 118 -12.23 23.70 47.69
C ALA A 118 -12.13 24.04 46.18
N THR A 119 -13.25 23.90 45.49
CA THR A 119 -13.35 24.19 44.04
C THR A 119 -14.17 25.45 43.79
N GLY A 120 -13.71 26.27 42.81
CA GLY A 120 -14.40 27.50 42.43
C GLY A 120 -14.23 27.87 40.98
N PRO A 121 -15.09 28.73 40.43
CA PRO A 121 -15.01 29.21 39.05
C PRO A 121 -13.84 30.18 38.81
N THR A 122 -13.33 30.81 39.86
CA THR A 122 -12.14 31.68 39.84
C THR A 122 -11.11 31.24 40.88
N PRO A 123 -9.83 31.58 40.70
CA PRO A 123 -8.78 31.28 41.67
C PRO A 123 -9.09 31.82 43.06
N GLU A 124 -9.61 33.05 43.13
CA GLU A 124 -9.98 33.75 44.36
C GLU A 124 -11.13 33.03 45.06
N SER A 125 -12.20 32.68 44.34
CA SER A 125 -13.36 31.99 44.93
C SER A 125 -13.02 30.62 45.50
N ALA A 126 -12.08 29.89 44.89
CA ALA A 126 -11.60 28.61 45.40
C ALA A 126 -10.79 28.79 46.67
N ARG A 127 -9.85 29.77 46.68
CA ARG A 127 -9.04 30.11 47.88
C ARG A 127 -9.93 30.54 49.05
N ASP A 128 -10.80 31.51 48.79
CA ASP A 128 -11.63 32.12 49.85
C ASP A 128 -12.58 31.08 50.46
N LEU A 129 -13.12 30.16 49.63
CA LEU A 129 -13.94 29.05 50.10
C LEU A 129 -13.14 28.06 50.96
N ALA A 130 -11.91 27.70 50.57
CA ALA A 130 -11.06 26.81 51.36
C ALA A 130 -10.73 27.41 52.75
N GLU A 131 -10.40 28.70 52.78
CA GLU A 131 -10.10 29.41 54.04
C GLU A 131 -11.33 29.58 54.93
N ALA A 132 -12.48 29.97 54.38
CA ALA A 132 -13.73 30.07 55.11
C ALA A 132 -14.17 28.71 55.67
N TRP A 133 -13.92 27.63 54.92
CA TRP A 133 -14.24 26.27 55.37
C TRP A 133 -13.41 25.85 56.59
N ILE A 134 -12.11 26.08 56.58
CA ILE A 134 -11.24 25.80 57.75
C ILE A 134 -11.66 26.64 58.96
N ARG A 135 -12.01 27.92 58.74
CA ARG A 135 -12.54 28.74 59.84
C ARG A 135 -13.85 28.19 60.40
N GLY A 136 -14.82 27.88 59.56
CA GLY A 136 -16.09 27.25 59.95
C GLY A 136 -15.90 25.94 60.70
N MET A 137 -14.97 25.09 60.28
CA MET A 137 -14.63 23.86 60.99
C MET A 137 -14.01 24.16 62.35
N THR A 138 -13.15 25.19 62.45
CA THR A 138 -12.54 25.59 63.75
C THR A 138 -13.59 26.05 64.71
N GLU A 139 -14.52 26.89 64.26
CA GLU A 139 -15.63 27.40 65.11
C GLU A 139 -16.57 26.28 65.58
N GLU A 140 -16.92 25.34 64.69
CA GLU A 140 -17.78 24.21 65.03
C GLU A 140 -17.13 23.25 66.01
N VAL A 141 -15.83 22.95 65.83
CA VAL A 141 -15.04 22.20 66.84
C VAL A 141 -15.00 22.88 68.18
N ASP A 142 -14.73 24.20 68.23
CA ASP A 142 -14.67 24.95 69.47
C ASP A 142 -16.04 24.98 70.18
N GLN A 143 -17.16 25.10 69.42
CA GLN A 143 -18.51 25.08 70.02
C GLN A 143 -18.85 23.72 70.65
N LEU A 144 -18.47 22.62 69.95
CA LEU A 144 -18.76 21.25 70.44
C LEU A 144 -17.89 20.86 71.65
N GLU A 145 -16.61 21.18 71.60
CA GLU A 145 -15.67 20.82 72.66
C GLU A 145 -15.82 21.72 73.93
N THR A 146 -16.28 23.01 73.79
CA THR A 146 -16.51 23.92 74.90
C THR A 146 -17.95 23.88 75.44
N GLY A 147 -18.94 23.38 74.64
CA GLY A 147 -20.36 23.32 75.03
C GLY A 147 -20.67 22.46 76.24
N GLY A 148 -19.75 21.64 76.77
CA GLY A 148 -19.85 20.77 77.91
C GLY A 148 -19.38 21.42 79.27
N GLY A 149 -19.01 22.69 79.29
CA GLY A 149 -18.58 23.38 80.48
C GLY A 149 -17.16 23.07 80.98
N GLY A 150 -16.33 22.36 80.18
CA GLY A 150 -14.94 22.03 80.47
C GLY A 150 -13.95 22.76 79.57
N GLN A 151 -12.64 22.67 79.86
CA GLN A 151 -11.60 23.10 78.93
C GLN A 151 -11.54 22.12 77.78
N SER A 152 -11.52 22.65 76.56
CA SER A 152 -11.38 21.85 75.36
C SER A 152 -10.07 21.00 75.39
N ALA A 153 -10.20 19.69 75.34
CA ALA A 153 -9.04 18.78 75.33
C ALA A 153 -8.29 18.78 74.00
N VAL A 154 -8.99 19.09 72.91
CA VAL A 154 -8.46 19.07 71.52
C VAL A 154 -9.10 20.25 70.77
N ARG A 155 -8.34 20.90 69.93
CA ARG A 155 -8.84 21.99 69.08
C ARG A 155 -8.28 21.84 67.63
N LEU A 156 -9.03 22.28 66.68
CA LEU A 156 -8.56 22.47 65.32
C LEU A 156 -7.92 23.85 65.18
N VAL A 157 -6.68 23.91 64.78
CA VAL A 157 -5.95 25.18 64.58
C VAL A 157 -5.74 25.34 63.08
N ALA A 158 -6.12 26.52 62.55
CA ALA A 158 -5.83 26.85 61.16
C ALA A 158 -4.31 26.84 60.95
N GLY A 159 -3.87 26.12 59.94
CA GLY A 159 -2.48 25.97 59.52
C GLY A 159 -2.10 26.91 58.38
N ASP A 160 -1.63 26.32 57.27
CA ASP A 160 -1.29 27.10 56.08
C ASP A 160 -2.54 27.68 55.41
N SER A 161 -2.46 28.99 55.07
CA SER A 161 -3.48 29.65 54.27
C SER A 161 -3.52 29.10 52.84
N ALA A 162 -4.70 29.12 52.27
CA ALA A 162 -4.90 28.60 50.90
C ALA A 162 -4.07 29.40 49.88
N ARG A 163 -3.32 28.67 49.06
CA ARG A 163 -2.55 29.28 47.97
C ARG A 163 -3.47 29.57 46.79
N LEU A 164 -3.26 30.73 46.16
CA LEU A 164 -3.99 31.09 44.94
C LEU A 164 -3.58 30.14 43.80
N PRO A 165 -4.50 29.34 43.22
CA PRO A 165 -4.16 28.44 42.14
C PRO A 165 -3.77 29.21 40.87
N THR A 166 -2.63 28.85 40.26
CA THR A 166 -2.09 29.51 39.07
C THR A 166 -2.64 28.94 37.77
N ALA A 167 -3.28 27.76 37.81
CA ALA A 167 -3.86 27.07 36.64
C ALA A 167 -5.17 26.38 37.03
N PRO A 168 -6.11 26.25 36.11
CA PRO A 168 -7.33 25.48 36.33
C PRO A 168 -7.02 23.99 36.53
N SER A 169 -7.72 23.36 37.48
CA SER A 169 -7.65 21.92 37.72
C SER A 169 -8.48 21.12 36.71
N SER A 170 -9.51 21.73 36.13
CA SER A 170 -10.37 21.17 35.07
C SER A 170 -10.74 22.27 34.08
N PRO A 171 -10.85 21.96 32.75
CA PRO A 171 -10.55 20.70 32.07
C PRO A 171 -9.04 20.43 31.96
N ASN A 172 -8.69 19.15 31.88
CA ASN A 172 -7.32 18.76 31.63
C ASN A 172 -7.08 18.68 30.09
N VAL A 173 -6.70 19.83 29.52
CA VAL A 173 -6.47 19.98 28.05
C VAL A 173 -5.53 18.92 27.48
N ARG A 174 -4.48 18.55 28.24
CA ARG A 174 -3.53 17.52 27.75
C ARG A 174 -4.19 16.15 27.64
N LEU A 175 -5.01 15.78 28.61
CA LEU A 175 -5.74 14.52 28.62
C LEU A 175 -6.77 14.49 27.47
N ASP A 176 -7.56 15.55 27.33
CA ASP A 176 -8.61 15.65 26.32
C ASP A 176 -8.05 15.59 24.90
N VAL A 177 -6.94 16.30 24.65
CA VAL A 177 -6.23 16.26 23.35
C VAL A 177 -5.64 14.87 23.08
N THR A 178 -5.04 14.22 24.09
CA THR A 178 -4.47 12.89 23.90
C THR A 178 -5.55 11.82 23.65
N LEU A 179 -6.66 11.87 24.37
CA LEU A 179 -7.80 10.99 24.15
C LEU A 179 -8.43 11.21 22.77
N GLY A 180 -8.60 12.47 22.37
CA GLY A 180 -9.09 12.83 21.05
C GLY A 180 -8.16 12.32 19.94
N ALA A 181 -6.85 12.51 20.08
CA ALA A 181 -5.85 12.01 19.13
C ALA A 181 -5.84 10.47 19.04
N LEU A 182 -5.97 9.78 20.18
CA LEU A 182 -6.05 8.32 20.21
C LEU A 182 -7.31 7.81 19.49
N ALA A 183 -8.47 8.41 19.79
CA ALA A 183 -9.73 8.07 19.12
C ALA A 183 -9.65 8.31 17.60
N GLY A 184 -9.03 9.44 17.19
CA GLY A 184 -8.74 9.75 15.80
C GLY A 184 -7.82 8.71 15.15
N GLY A 185 -6.81 8.22 15.86
CA GLY A 185 -5.91 7.16 15.40
C GLY A 185 -6.63 5.83 15.17
N VAL A 186 -7.49 5.43 16.11
CA VAL A 186 -8.33 4.22 15.97
C VAL A 186 -9.27 4.36 14.78
N ALA A 187 -9.96 5.49 14.64
CA ALA A 187 -10.83 5.77 13.50
C ALA A 187 -10.05 5.74 12.17
N GLY A 188 -8.82 6.27 12.16
CA GLY A 188 -7.92 6.24 11.01
C GLY A 188 -7.52 4.83 10.59
N LEU A 189 -7.24 3.95 11.55
CA LEU A 189 -6.96 2.55 11.29
C LEU A 189 -8.19 1.83 10.74
N ILE A 190 -9.35 2.01 11.36
CA ILE A 190 -10.62 1.44 10.87
C ILE A 190 -10.88 1.89 9.44
N PHE A 191 -10.77 3.19 9.16
CA PHE A 191 -10.93 3.73 7.81
C PHE A 191 -9.98 3.09 6.81
N ALA A 192 -8.69 2.93 7.15
CA ALA A 192 -7.69 2.30 6.28
C ALA A 192 -8.04 0.84 5.96
N PHE A 193 -8.47 0.06 6.95
CA PHE A 193 -8.87 -1.33 6.78
C PHE A 193 -10.16 -1.47 5.97
N VAL A 194 -11.18 -0.67 6.27
CA VAL A 194 -12.44 -0.63 5.53
C VAL A 194 -12.19 -0.26 4.07
N ARG A 195 -11.43 0.82 3.84
CA ARG A 195 -11.08 1.25 2.48
C ARG A 195 -10.34 0.18 1.70
N ARG A 196 -9.43 -0.57 2.36
CA ARG A 196 -8.72 -1.69 1.72
C ARG A 196 -9.63 -2.88 1.45
N ALA A 197 -10.56 -3.19 2.33
CA ALA A 197 -11.52 -4.29 2.16
C ALA A 197 -12.46 -4.07 0.96
N PHE A 198 -12.78 -2.81 0.66
CA PHE A 198 -13.60 -2.44 -0.50
C PHE A 198 -12.79 -2.21 -1.79
N ASP A 199 -11.45 -2.23 -1.73
CA ASP A 199 -10.61 -2.05 -2.91
C ASP A 199 -10.35 -3.41 -3.60
N ARG A 200 -11.21 -3.74 -4.57
CA ARG A 200 -11.19 -4.97 -5.38
C ARG A 200 -10.34 -4.85 -6.64
N ARG A 201 -9.35 -3.97 -6.66
CA ARG A 201 -8.49 -3.76 -7.84
C ARG A 201 -7.40 -4.80 -7.90
N VAL A 202 -7.24 -5.39 -9.07
CA VAL A 202 -6.12 -6.29 -9.41
C VAL A 202 -4.81 -5.51 -9.33
N ARG A 203 -3.89 -5.94 -8.50
CA ARG A 203 -2.58 -5.29 -8.31
C ARG A 203 -1.40 -6.25 -8.36
N SER A 204 -1.68 -7.55 -8.35
CA SER A 204 -0.67 -8.60 -8.40
C SER A 204 -1.14 -9.76 -9.28
N ALA A 205 -0.20 -10.62 -9.70
CA ALA A 205 -0.53 -11.85 -10.39
C ALA A 205 -1.42 -12.78 -9.54
N HIS A 206 -1.24 -12.76 -8.23
CA HIS A 206 -2.05 -13.54 -7.29
C HIS A 206 -3.52 -13.10 -7.26
N ASP A 207 -3.77 -11.79 -7.35
CA ASP A 207 -5.15 -11.29 -7.40
C ASP A 207 -5.88 -11.80 -8.66
N ILE A 208 -5.14 -12.02 -9.78
CA ILE A 208 -5.70 -12.59 -11.01
C ILE A 208 -6.07 -14.06 -10.80
N THR A 209 -5.15 -14.86 -10.27
CA THR A 209 -5.38 -16.30 -10.04
C THR A 209 -6.43 -16.56 -8.96
N ASP A 210 -6.62 -15.64 -8.01
CA ASP A 210 -7.69 -15.71 -7.01
C ASP A 210 -9.07 -15.35 -7.60
N ALA A 211 -9.10 -14.45 -8.59
CA ALA A 211 -10.35 -13.96 -9.18
C ALA A 211 -10.87 -14.87 -10.31
N VAL A 212 -9.97 -15.46 -11.11
CA VAL A 212 -10.31 -16.27 -12.29
C VAL A 212 -9.36 -17.45 -12.43
N ASP A 213 -9.86 -18.57 -12.97
CA ASP A 213 -9.04 -19.74 -13.29
C ASP A 213 -8.29 -19.50 -14.61
N ALA A 214 -7.30 -18.60 -14.56
CA ALA A 214 -6.47 -18.26 -15.71
C ALA A 214 -5.02 -18.03 -15.32
N SER A 215 -4.10 -18.54 -16.13
CA SER A 215 -2.67 -18.33 -15.91
C SER A 215 -2.24 -16.90 -16.22
N VAL A 216 -1.34 -16.35 -15.42
CA VAL A 216 -0.67 -15.08 -15.74
C VAL A 216 0.53 -15.38 -16.63
N VAL A 217 0.42 -15.01 -17.90
CA VAL A 217 1.45 -15.29 -18.93
C VAL A 217 2.51 -14.21 -19.03
N GLY A 218 2.27 -13.03 -18.45
CA GLY A 218 3.26 -11.95 -18.43
C GLY A 218 2.91 -10.85 -17.46
N VAL A 219 3.93 -10.19 -16.91
CA VAL A 219 3.81 -9.01 -16.06
C VAL A 219 4.70 -7.91 -16.64
N LEU A 220 4.08 -6.83 -17.10
CA LEU A 220 4.79 -5.74 -17.75
C LEU A 220 4.90 -4.53 -16.83
N PRO A 221 6.10 -3.98 -16.63
CA PRO A 221 6.31 -2.80 -15.81
C PRO A 221 5.78 -1.54 -16.49
N VAL A 222 5.51 -0.50 -15.67
CA VAL A 222 5.25 0.84 -16.19
C VAL A 222 6.49 1.34 -16.92
N ASP A 223 6.33 1.68 -18.19
CA ASP A 223 7.36 2.33 -18.98
C ASP A 223 6.93 3.77 -19.30
N LYS A 224 7.80 4.73 -18.97
CA LYS A 224 7.54 6.15 -19.19
C LYS A 224 7.74 6.56 -20.65
N GLU A 225 8.58 5.83 -21.38
CA GLU A 225 8.85 6.09 -22.80
C GLU A 225 7.64 5.70 -23.66
N LEU A 226 7.01 4.56 -23.35
CA LEU A 226 5.73 4.16 -23.96
C LEU A 226 4.59 5.14 -23.64
N ALA A 227 4.60 5.73 -22.45
CA ALA A 227 3.63 6.75 -22.07
C ALA A 227 3.86 8.10 -22.77
N GLY A 228 5.09 8.36 -23.24
CA GLY A 228 5.53 9.61 -23.87
C GLY A 228 5.39 9.67 -25.41
N GLY A 229 4.76 8.67 -26.05
CA GLY A 229 4.48 8.68 -27.48
C GLY A 229 5.25 7.66 -28.35
N ARG A 230 6.23 6.97 -27.81
CA ARG A 230 6.90 5.86 -28.50
C ARG A 230 6.14 4.56 -28.19
N ALA A 231 5.16 4.22 -29.00
CA ALA A 231 4.29 3.07 -28.74
C ALA A 231 4.93 1.70 -29.05
N VAL A 232 5.98 1.66 -29.87
CA VAL A 232 6.64 0.42 -30.33
C VAL A 232 8.14 0.51 -30.08
N PHE A 233 8.75 -0.57 -29.58
CA PHE A 233 10.19 -0.66 -29.38
C PHE A 233 10.91 -1.09 -30.65
N SER A 234 12.03 -0.44 -30.99
CA SER A 234 13.02 -0.99 -31.88
C SER A 234 13.89 -2.01 -31.13
N PHE A 235 14.03 -3.24 -31.65
CA PHE A 235 14.90 -4.25 -31.05
C PHE A 235 16.39 -3.95 -31.24
N ASP A 236 16.75 -3.09 -32.21
CA ASP A 236 18.12 -2.69 -32.45
C ASP A 236 18.64 -1.65 -31.44
N ASP A 237 17.75 -0.93 -30.77
CA ASP A 237 18.08 0.05 -29.73
C ASP A 237 18.44 -0.61 -28.37
N ILE A 238 19.04 -1.79 -28.35
CA ILE A 238 19.46 -2.49 -27.12
C ILE A 238 20.53 -1.71 -26.35
N LYS A 239 21.14 -0.70 -26.98
CA LYS A 239 22.30 0.01 -26.42
C LYS A 239 21.99 1.14 -25.45
N ASP A 240 20.78 1.71 -25.45
CA ASP A 240 20.58 3.04 -24.85
C ASP A 240 19.43 3.11 -23.88
N GLY A 241 19.16 2.52 -22.88
CA GLY A 241 18.15 3.02 -21.93
C GLY A 241 17.68 2.06 -20.84
N ARG A 242 17.81 2.50 -19.65
CA ARG A 242 17.52 1.77 -18.39
C ARG A 242 16.03 1.44 -18.16
N GLY A 243 15.08 2.16 -18.76
CA GLY A 243 13.64 1.90 -18.61
C GLY A 243 13.11 0.90 -19.64
N SER A 244 13.57 1.01 -20.87
CA SER A 244 13.20 0.15 -21.99
C SER A 244 13.63 -1.31 -21.80
N PHE A 245 14.73 -1.61 -21.10
CA PHE A 245 15.24 -2.96 -20.92
C PHE A 245 14.25 -3.86 -20.14
N ALA A 246 13.67 -3.39 -19.02
CA ALA A 246 12.73 -4.18 -18.23
C ALA A 246 11.49 -4.57 -19.03
N HIS A 247 10.99 -3.65 -19.84
CA HIS A 247 9.82 -3.90 -20.65
C HIS A 247 10.14 -4.87 -21.81
N LYS A 248 11.31 -4.72 -22.45
CA LYS A 248 11.78 -5.64 -23.48
C LYS A 248 11.95 -7.07 -22.96
N GLU A 249 12.53 -7.21 -21.75
CA GLU A 249 12.69 -8.52 -21.13
C GLU A 249 11.34 -9.14 -20.74
N ALA A 250 10.41 -8.34 -20.18
CA ALA A 250 9.05 -8.80 -19.90
C ALA A 250 8.29 -9.22 -21.17
N MET A 251 8.54 -8.55 -22.32
CA MET A 251 8.00 -8.99 -23.62
C MET A 251 8.61 -10.28 -24.12
N ARG A 252 9.90 -10.51 -23.90
CA ARG A 252 10.54 -11.80 -24.23
C ARG A 252 9.98 -12.93 -23.38
N GLU A 253 9.78 -12.68 -22.09
CA GLU A 253 9.16 -13.64 -21.17
C GLU A 253 7.72 -13.94 -21.62
N LEU A 254 6.91 -12.90 -21.89
CA LEU A 254 5.55 -13.07 -22.41
C LEU A 254 5.51 -13.94 -23.67
N ARG A 255 6.35 -13.63 -24.65
CA ARG A 255 6.48 -14.44 -25.88
C ARG A 255 6.81 -15.90 -25.57
N THR A 256 7.83 -16.11 -24.71
CA THR A 256 8.27 -17.46 -24.33
C THR A 256 7.13 -18.20 -23.63
N ASN A 257 6.46 -17.58 -22.65
CA ASN A 257 5.35 -18.21 -21.96
C ASN A 257 4.22 -18.58 -22.91
N LEU A 258 3.86 -17.71 -23.86
CA LEU A 258 2.83 -18.01 -24.86
C LEU A 258 3.21 -19.18 -25.77
N GLN A 259 4.49 -19.37 -26.10
CA GLN A 259 4.96 -20.52 -26.89
C GLN A 259 4.86 -21.85 -26.13
N TYR A 260 4.91 -21.81 -24.78
CA TYR A 260 4.86 -23.00 -23.93
C TYR A 260 3.50 -23.29 -23.31
N VAL A 261 2.48 -22.44 -23.51
CA VAL A 261 1.11 -22.69 -23.02
C VAL A 261 0.53 -23.97 -23.64
N ASP A 262 0.77 -24.20 -24.94
CA ASP A 262 0.41 -25.45 -25.63
C ASP A 262 1.58 -25.81 -26.53
N VAL A 263 2.41 -26.76 -26.08
CA VAL A 263 3.62 -27.20 -26.79
C VAL A 263 3.26 -28.05 -28.02
N ASP A 264 2.19 -28.83 -27.92
CA ASP A 264 1.77 -29.74 -28.97
C ASP A 264 1.04 -29.00 -30.10
N ARG A 265 0.40 -27.88 -29.79
CA ARG A 265 -0.36 -27.05 -30.75
C ARG A 265 -0.08 -25.59 -30.54
N PRO A 266 1.10 -25.08 -30.92
CA PRO A 266 1.41 -23.67 -30.73
C PRO A 266 0.40 -22.80 -31.48
N ALA A 267 -0.15 -21.82 -30.73
CA ALA A 267 -1.15 -20.92 -31.27
C ALA A 267 -0.57 -20.08 -32.42
N ARG A 268 -1.21 -20.16 -33.56
CA ARG A 268 -0.85 -19.41 -34.78
C ARG A 268 -1.68 -18.15 -34.94
N VAL A 269 -2.94 -18.16 -34.50
CA VAL A 269 -3.85 -17.03 -34.53
C VAL A 269 -4.13 -16.60 -33.10
N LEU A 270 -3.54 -15.49 -32.68
CA LEU A 270 -3.62 -14.93 -31.34
C LEU A 270 -4.48 -13.67 -31.33
N VAL A 271 -5.46 -13.61 -30.45
CA VAL A 271 -6.26 -12.38 -30.19
C VAL A 271 -5.76 -11.68 -28.96
N VAL A 272 -5.44 -10.40 -29.07
CA VAL A 272 -5.08 -9.56 -27.93
C VAL A 272 -6.23 -8.61 -27.64
N THR A 273 -6.76 -8.69 -26.43
CA THR A 273 -7.88 -7.86 -25.99
C THR A 273 -7.68 -7.38 -24.56
N SER A 274 -8.63 -6.61 -24.03
CA SER A 274 -8.61 -6.09 -22.65
C SER A 274 -10.03 -5.93 -22.10
N PRO A 275 -10.23 -5.85 -20.77
CA PRO A 275 -11.53 -5.48 -20.20
C PRO A 275 -11.95 -4.07 -20.60
N LEU A 276 -11.06 -3.08 -20.53
CA LEU A 276 -11.35 -1.66 -20.70
C LEU A 276 -10.49 -1.01 -21.81
N PRO A 277 -11.00 0.06 -22.44
CA PRO A 277 -10.18 0.90 -23.31
C PRO A 277 -9.00 1.50 -22.55
N GLY A 278 -7.82 1.54 -23.19
CA GLY A 278 -6.61 2.13 -22.61
C GLY A 278 -5.84 1.21 -21.65
N ASP A 279 -6.16 -0.08 -21.54
CA ASP A 279 -5.38 -1.06 -20.78
C ASP A 279 -4.05 -1.44 -21.45
N GLY A 280 -3.83 -1.01 -22.70
CA GLY A 280 -2.58 -1.20 -23.42
C GLY A 280 -2.56 -2.41 -24.34
N LYS A 281 -3.72 -2.98 -24.71
CA LYS A 281 -3.86 -4.13 -25.61
C LYS A 281 -3.08 -3.96 -26.91
N SER A 282 -3.29 -2.85 -27.62
CA SER A 282 -2.65 -2.56 -28.90
C SER A 282 -1.14 -2.39 -28.78
N THR A 283 -0.68 -1.71 -27.70
CA THR A 283 0.75 -1.58 -27.41
C THR A 283 1.40 -2.95 -27.15
N ILE A 284 0.71 -3.84 -26.43
CA ILE A 284 1.20 -5.20 -26.16
C ILE A 284 1.17 -6.02 -27.43
N ALA A 285 0.10 -5.96 -28.22
CA ALA A 285 0.00 -6.67 -29.51
C ALA A 285 1.14 -6.27 -30.45
N ALA A 286 1.40 -4.97 -30.61
CA ALA A 286 2.47 -4.45 -31.45
C ALA A 286 3.87 -4.89 -30.97
N ASN A 287 4.16 -4.75 -29.67
CA ASN A 287 5.46 -5.13 -29.13
C ASN A 287 5.66 -6.67 -29.08
N LEU A 288 4.59 -7.44 -28.90
CA LEU A 288 4.63 -8.90 -29.03
C LEU A 288 4.96 -9.32 -30.47
N ALA A 289 4.32 -8.68 -31.47
CA ALA A 289 4.61 -8.93 -32.88
C ALA A 289 6.09 -8.65 -33.19
N VAL A 290 6.61 -7.51 -32.77
CA VAL A 290 8.05 -7.18 -32.91
C VAL A 290 8.93 -8.20 -32.19
N SER A 291 8.54 -8.64 -30.97
CA SER A 291 9.30 -9.63 -30.18
C SER A 291 9.36 -11.01 -30.88
N ILE A 292 8.27 -11.42 -31.54
CA ILE A 292 8.23 -12.68 -32.30
C ILE A 292 9.06 -12.55 -33.56
N ALA A 293 8.89 -11.47 -34.35
CA ALA A 293 9.67 -11.22 -35.54
C ALA A 293 11.19 -11.22 -35.31
N ALA A 294 11.62 -10.69 -34.16
CA ALA A 294 13.03 -10.69 -33.75
C ALA A 294 13.63 -12.10 -33.55
N THR A 295 12.82 -13.14 -33.38
CA THR A 295 13.30 -14.54 -33.34
C THR A 295 13.48 -15.17 -34.72
N GLY A 296 13.11 -14.48 -35.78
CA GLY A 296 13.16 -14.99 -37.13
C GLY A 296 11.87 -15.58 -37.64
N GLN A 297 10.79 -15.56 -36.86
CA GLN A 297 9.46 -15.99 -37.29
C GLN A 297 8.75 -14.89 -38.07
N SER A 298 8.04 -15.24 -39.12
CA SER A 298 7.17 -14.30 -39.82
C SER A 298 5.90 -14.03 -39.01
N VAL A 299 5.51 -12.78 -38.91
CA VAL A 299 4.36 -12.31 -38.11
C VAL A 299 3.56 -11.28 -38.87
N VAL A 300 2.26 -11.37 -38.79
CA VAL A 300 1.35 -10.29 -39.21
C VAL A 300 0.54 -9.79 -38.02
N LEU A 301 0.59 -8.49 -37.81
CA LEU A 301 -0.25 -7.78 -36.83
C LEU A 301 -1.42 -7.14 -37.57
N ILE A 302 -2.64 -7.48 -37.17
CA ILE A 302 -3.88 -7.00 -37.78
C ILE A 302 -4.63 -6.15 -36.78
N ASP A 303 -4.91 -4.88 -37.10
CA ASP A 303 -5.80 -4.03 -36.32
C ASP A 303 -7.27 -4.34 -36.65
N ALA A 304 -7.91 -5.09 -35.77
CA ALA A 304 -9.34 -5.41 -35.84
C ALA A 304 -10.20 -4.49 -34.95
N ASP A 305 -9.61 -3.51 -34.25
CA ASP A 305 -10.36 -2.44 -33.55
C ASP A 305 -10.78 -1.34 -34.54
N MET A 306 -11.65 -1.69 -35.48
CA MET A 306 -12.15 -0.77 -36.52
C MET A 306 -12.92 0.42 -35.94
N ARG A 307 -13.22 0.40 -34.63
CA ARG A 307 -13.94 1.49 -33.95
C ARG A 307 -13.01 2.58 -33.46
N ARG A 308 -11.82 2.18 -33.00
CA ARG A 308 -10.77 3.06 -32.48
C ARG A 308 -9.40 2.54 -32.91
N PRO A 309 -9.12 2.57 -34.23
CA PRO A 309 -7.86 2.08 -34.75
C PRO A 309 -6.70 2.89 -34.20
N VAL A 310 -5.62 2.22 -33.86
CA VAL A 310 -4.40 2.88 -33.33
C VAL A 310 -3.12 2.24 -33.86
N VAL A 311 -3.19 1.01 -34.36
CA VAL A 311 -1.99 0.25 -34.78
C VAL A 311 -1.32 0.92 -35.99
N GLY A 312 -2.10 1.36 -37.00
CA GLY A 312 -1.54 2.10 -38.14
C GLY A 312 -0.72 3.29 -37.71
N GLY A 313 -1.26 4.13 -36.83
CA GLY A 313 -0.59 5.30 -36.27
C GLY A 313 0.66 4.98 -35.43
N MET A 314 0.71 3.83 -34.74
CA MET A 314 1.88 3.38 -33.98
C MET A 314 3.09 3.11 -34.88
N PHE A 315 2.85 2.65 -36.11
CA PHE A 315 3.89 2.36 -37.10
C PHE A 315 4.04 3.45 -38.15
N GLY A 316 3.30 4.56 -38.03
CA GLY A 316 3.38 5.71 -38.94
C GLY A 316 2.62 5.53 -40.25
N PHE A 317 1.65 4.60 -40.30
CA PHE A 317 0.81 4.38 -41.46
C PHE A 317 -0.52 5.12 -41.35
N SER A 318 -1.12 5.44 -42.52
CA SER A 318 -2.49 5.95 -42.59
C SER A 318 -3.51 4.81 -42.47
N ASP A 319 -4.65 5.08 -41.83
CA ASP A 319 -5.80 4.19 -41.76
C ASP A 319 -6.78 4.37 -42.95
N ASP A 320 -6.34 4.97 -44.07
CA ASP A 320 -7.23 5.21 -45.22
C ASP A 320 -7.66 3.94 -45.94
N VAL A 321 -6.76 2.95 -46.05
CA VAL A 321 -7.01 1.64 -46.67
C VAL A 321 -6.45 0.59 -45.71
N GLY A 322 -7.21 -0.50 -45.46
CA GLY A 322 -6.78 -1.52 -44.52
C GLY A 322 -7.68 -2.74 -44.50
N LEU A 323 -7.76 -3.40 -43.34
CA LEU A 323 -8.53 -4.60 -43.11
C LEU A 323 -9.99 -4.47 -43.57
N SER A 324 -10.63 -3.33 -43.34
CA SER A 324 -12.03 -3.08 -43.73
C SER A 324 -12.22 -3.18 -45.25
N ASP A 325 -11.22 -2.77 -46.06
CA ASP A 325 -11.28 -2.83 -47.50
C ASP A 325 -11.06 -4.25 -48.04
N VAL A 326 -10.16 -5.00 -47.37
CA VAL A 326 -9.95 -6.43 -47.69
C VAL A 326 -11.22 -7.23 -47.42
N LEU A 327 -11.84 -7.04 -46.25
CA LEU A 327 -13.06 -7.73 -45.86
C LEU A 327 -14.26 -7.34 -46.75
N ALA A 328 -14.30 -6.10 -47.23
CA ALA A 328 -15.30 -5.64 -48.19
C ALA A 328 -15.02 -6.09 -49.64
N GLY A 329 -13.86 -6.68 -49.92
CA GLY A 329 -13.47 -7.12 -51.27
C GLY A 329 -12.98 -6.02 -52.19
N ARG A 330 -12.64 -4.87 -51.65
CA ARG A 330 -12.11 -3.71 -52.38
C ARG A 330 -10.60 -3.75 -52.57
N ALA A 331 -9.90 -4.51 -51.72
CA ALA A 331 -8.44 -4.65 -51.79
C ALA A 331 -8.02 -6.10 -51.51
N GLN A 332 -6.84 -6.48 -51.96
CA GLN A 332 -6.17 -7.72 -51.57
C GLN A 332 -5.30 -7.48 -50.36
N ILE A 333 -5.03 -8.52 -49.55
CA ILE A 333 -4.25 -8.37 -48.31
C ILE A 333 -2.83 -7.90 -48.60
N GLU A 334 -2.23 -8.31 -49.69
CA GLU A 334 -0.88 -7.93 -50.11
C GLU A 334 -0.75 -6.42 -50.44
N GLN A 335 -1.87 -5.77 -50.75
CA GLN A 335 -1.91 -4.34 -51.07
C GLN A 335 -1.98 -3.45 -49.80
N VAL A 336 -2.43 -4.01 -48.68
CA VAL A 336 -2.65 -3.28 -47.41
C VAL A 336 -1.73 -3.72 -46.28
N ALA A 337 -0.99 -4.83 -46.49
CA ALA A 337 0.01 -5.28 -45.53
C ALA A 337 1.31 -4.50 -45.72
N HIS A 338 1.66 -3.72 -44.70
CA HIS A 338 2.88 -2.92 -44.67
C HIS A 338 4.01 -3.71 -44.01
N GLN A 339 5.10 -3.93 -44.76
CA GLN A 339 6.33 -4.48 -44.18
C GLN A 339 7.01 -3.41 -43.30
N VAL A 340 7.34 -3.76 -42.04
CA VAL A 340 7.86 -2.80 -41.06
C VAL A 340 9.35 -3.01 -40.76
N ASP A 341 9.80 -4.27 -40.85
CA ASP A 341 11.19 -4.63 -40.54
C ASP A 341 12.03 -4.81 -41.83
N GLU A 342 13.34 -4.58 -41.71
CA GLU A 342 14.29 -4.72 -42.83
C GLU A 342 14.42 -6.16 -43.32
N HIS A 343 14.04 -7.14 -42.51
CA HIS A 343 14.17 -8.57 -42.83
C HIS A 343 12.91 -9.18 -43.45
N GLY A 344 11.84 -8.42 -43.61
CA GLY A 344 10.58 -8.88 -44.21
C GLY A 344 9.82 -9.90 -43.36
N ARG A 345 9.94 -9.82 -42.04
CA ARG A 345 9.32 -10.78 -41.11
C ARG A 345 8.13 -10.22 -40.36
N LEU A 346 8.00 -8.90 -40.27
CA LEU A 346 6.90 -8.21 -39.60
C LEU A 346 6.06 -7.44 -40.61
N PHE A 347 4.81 -7.85 -40.73
CA PHE A 347 3.79 -7.19 -41.53
C PHE A 347 2.74 -6.57 -40.60
N VAL A 348 2.25 -5.39 -40.94
CA VAL A 348 1.19 -4.68 -40.22
C VAL A 348 0.07 -4.35 -41.17
N VAL A 349 -1.16 -4.71 -40.77
CA VAL A 349 -2.39 -4.39 -41.49
C VAL A 349 -3.20 -3.43 -40.63
N ALA A 350 -3.31 -2.17 -41.06
CA ALA A 350 -4.14 -1.16 -40.41
C ALA A 350 -5.64 -1.52 -40.53
N ALA A 351 -6.46 -0.97 -39.66
CA ALA A 351 -7.91 -1.25 -39.67
C ALA A 351 -8.61 -0.77 -40.95
N GLY A 352 -8.10 0.29 -41.57
CA GLY A 352 -8.77 0.97 -42.68
C GLY A 352 -9.89 1.88 -42.15
N ARG A 353 -10.67 2.45 -43.07
CA ARG A 353 -11.81 3.32 -42.70
C ARG A 353 -12.84 2.55 -41.90
N THR A 354 -13.35 3.20 -40.82
CA THR A 354 -14.40 2.61 -39.98
C THR A 354 -15.64 2.25 -40.79
N PRO A 355 -16.01 0.98 -40.88
CA PRO A 355 -17.20 0.55 -41.62
C PRO A 355 -18.47 0.79 -40.78
N PRO A 356 -19.66 0.75 -41.40
CA PRO A 356 -20.92 0.90 -40.69
C PRO A 356 -21.24 -0.30 -39.74
N ASN A 357 -20.69 -1.48 -40.04
CA ASN A 357 -20.95 -2.73 -39.32
C ASN A 357 -19.64 -3.47 -38.91
N PRO A 358 -18.83 -2.90 -38.01
CA PRO A 358 -17.53 -3.48 -37.64
C PRO A 358 -17.65 -4.92 -37.10
N SER A 359 -18.61 -5.18 -36.20
CA SER A 359 -18.79 -6.47 -35.54
C SER A 359 -19.12 -7.60 -36.53
N GLU A 360 -19.93 -7.32 -37.56
CA GLU A 360 -20.25 -8.29 -38.61
C GLU A 360 -19.03 -8.61 -39.47
N MET A 361 -18.22 -7.59 -39.74
CA MET A 361 -17.02 -7.77 -40.58
C MET A 361 -15.98 -8.64 -39.87
N VAL A 362 -15.68 -8.39 -38.60
CA VAL A 362 -14.71 -9.19 -37.82
C VAL A 362 -15.23 -10.60 -37.52
N GLY A 363 -16.56 -10.78 -37.42
CA GLY A 363 -17.21 -12.06 -37.25
C GLY A 363 -17.42 -12.85 -38.52
N SER A 364 -17.08 -12.27 -39.70
CA SER A 364 -17.35 -12.91 -40.99
C SER A 364 -16.46 -14.13 -41.25
N GLN A 365 -16.98 -15.08 -42.06
CA GLN A 365 -16.17 -16.21 -42.57
C GLN A 365 -14.96 -15.72 -43.38
N ARG A 366 -15.07 -14.55 -44.00
CA ARG A 366 -13.97 -13.96 -44.77
C ARG A 366 -12.81 -13.55 -43.84
N MET A 367 -13.08 -12.97 -42.69
CA MET A 367 -12.06 -12.66 -41.67
C MET A 367 -11.40 -13.94 -41.15
N GLN A 368 -12.19 -14.95 -40.81
CA GLN A 368 -11.68 -16.23 -40.36
C GLN A 368 -10.80 -16.94 -41.44
N SER A 369 -11.27 -16.97 -42.68
CA SER A 369 -10.51 -17.57 -43.80
C SER A 369 -9.22 -16.82 -44.08
N LEU A 370 -9.25 -15.48 -44.00
CA LEU A 370 -8.07 -14.65 -44.15
C LEU A 370 -7.04 -14.95 -43.07
N ALA A 371 -7.45 -14.95 -41.82
CA ALA A 371 -6.54 -15.21 -40.69
C ALA A 371 -5.95 -16.62 -40.75
N ARG A 372 -6.74 -17.65 -41.10
CA ARG A 372 -6.26 -19.03 -41.27
C ARG A 372 -5.28 -19.17 -42.42
N LYS A 373 -5.56 -18.54 -43.56
CA LYS A 373 -4.65 -18.55 -44.72
C LYS A 373 -3.31 -17.89 -44.37
N LEU A 374 -3.31 -16.81 -43.64
CA LEU A 374 -2.08 -16.15 -43.16
C LEU A 374 -1.33 -17.01 -42.12
N ALA A 375 -2.08 -17.77 -41.32
CA ALA A 375 -1.51 -18.64 -40.29
C ALA A 375 -0.79 -19.88 -40.83
N ASP A 376 -0.97 -20.23 -42.12
CA ASP A 376 -0.21 -21.31 -42.78
C ASP A 376 1.30 -20.97 -42.79
N ASP A 377 1.66 -19.71 -43.03
CA ASP A 377 3.03 -19.26 -43.22
C ASP A 377 3.59 -18.39 -42.07
N MET A 378 2.73 -17.75 -41.26
CA MET A 378 3.15 -16.77 -40.26
C MET A 378 2.28 -16.82 -39.01
N VAL A 379 2.76 -16.19 -37.92
CA VAL A 379 1.96 -15.96 -36.71
C VAL A 379 1.05 -14.75 -36.96
N VAL A 380 -0.24 -14.90 -36.69
CA VAL A 380 -1.25 -13.86 -36.84
C VAL A 380 -1.59 -13.30 -35.46
N ILE A 381 -1.34 -12.03 -35.22
CA ILE A 381 -1.74 -11.32 -34.01
C ILE A 381 -2.86 -10.35 -34.37
N ILE A 382 -3.99 -10.49 -33.71
CA ILE A 382 -5.18 -9.66 -33.94
C ILE A 382 -5.38 -8.75 -32.74
N ASP A 383 -5.16 -7.44 -32.90
CA ASP A 383 -5.56 -6.43 -31.91
C ASP A 383 -7.07 -6.22 -32.02
N SER A 384 -7.80 -6.42 -30.94
CA SER A 384 -9.26 -6.40 -30.93
C SER A 384 -9.80 -5.41 -29.89
N PRO A 385 -11.03 -4.88 -30.05
CA PRO A 385 -11.60 -3.96 -29.08
C PRO A 385 -11.79 -4.60 -27.69
N PRO A 386 -12.01 -3.76 -26.64
CA PRO A 386 -12.18 -4.27 -25.28
C PRO A 386 -13.44 -5.11 -25.11
N THR A 387 -13.35 -6.25 -24.40
CA THR A 387 -14.41 -7.26 -24.22
C THR A 387 -15.63 -6.76 -23.44
N LEU A 388 -15.47 -5.75 -22.55
CA LEU A 388 -16.59 -5.18 -21.81
C LEU A 388 -17.30 -4.05 -22.56
N ALA A 389 -16.69 -3.56 -23.65
CA ALA A 389 -17.29 -2.52 -24.47
C ALA A 389 -18.14 -3.13 -25.61
N VAL A 390 -17.62 -4.18 -26.26
CA VAL A 390 -18.24 -4.83 -27.43
C VAL A 390 -17.89 -6.31 -27.48
N ALA A 391 -18.71 -7.09 -28.20
CA ALA A 391 -18.54 -8.54 -28.32
C ALA A 391 -17.47 -8.95 -29.36
N ASP A 392 -16.91 -8.03 -30.12
CA ASP A 392 -16.04 -8.28 -31.27
C ASP A 392 -14.85 -9.18 -30.91
N ALA A 393 -14.18 -8.89 -29.78
CA ALA A 393 -13.07 -9.68 -29.27
C ALA A 393 -13.47 -11.13 -28.94
N ALA A 394 -14.64 -11.33 -28.33
CA ALA A 394 -15.14 -12.65 -27.99
C ALA A 394 -15.52 -13.46 -29.25
N VAL A 395 -16.07 -12.79 -30.27
CA VAL A 395 -16.37 -13.42 -31.58
C VAL A 395 -15.08 -13.85 -32.26
N ILE A 396 -14.04 -13.01 -32.29
CA ILE A 396 -12.75 -13.38 -32.87
C ILE A 396 -12.13 -14.55 -32.09
N ALA A 397 -12.16 -14.48 -30.72
CA ALA A 397 -11.63 -15.54 -29.87
C ALA A 397 -12.31 -16.91 -30.08
N SER A 398 -13.56 -16.95 -30.55
CA SER A 398 -14.29 -18.19 -30.76
C SER A 398 -13.72 -19.07 -31.90
N TRP A 399 -12.98 -18.49 -32.82
CA TRP A 399 -12.39 -19.20 -33.95
C TRP A 399 -10.87 -19.06 -34.03
N ALA A 400 -10.26 -18.20 -33.25
CA ALA A 400 -8.82 -18.09 -33.08
C ALA A 400 -8.27 -19.26 -32.23
N ASP A 401 -6.96 -19.48 -32.26
CA ASP A 401 -6.33 -20.52 -31.45
C ASP A 401 -6.29 -20.16 -29.98
N GLY A 402 -6.25 -18.83 -29.67
CA GLY A 402 -6.38 -18.37 -28.30
C GLY A 402 -6.40 -16.86 -28.15
N ALA A 403 -6.87 -16.44 -26.99
CA ALA A 403 -6.96 -15.04 -26.60
C ALA A 403 -5.99 -14.72 -25.44
N VAL A 404 -5.39 -13.55 -25.50
CA VAL A 404 -4.56 -12.95 -24.44
C VAL A 404 -5.31 -11.76 -23.89
N LEU A 405 -5.63 -11.78 -22.59
CA LEU A 405 -6.38 -10.72 -21.93
C LEU A 405 -5.42 -9.77 -21.19
N VAL A 406 -5.37 -8.52 -21.62
CA VAL A 406 -4.51 -7.49 -21.02
C VAL A 406 -5.27 -6.71 -19.97
N VAL A 407 -4.78 -6.72 -18.72
CA VAL A 407 -5.35 -5.98 -17.58
C VAL A 407 -4.36 -4.97 -17.02
N THR A 408 -4.85 -3.82 -16.58
CA THR A 408 -3.99 -2.77 -16.00
C THR A 408 -3.97 -2.87 -14.48
N ALA A 409 -2.78 -2.99 -13.90
CA ALA A 409 -2.58 -3.00 -12.46
C ALA A 409 -3.16 -1.74 -11.78
N GLY A 410 -3.96 -1.94 -10.72
CA GLY A 410 -4.58 -0.86 -9.95
C GLY A 410 -5.76 -0.16 -10.61
N ARG A 411 -6.16 -0.58 -11.83
CA ARG A 411 -7.32 -0.04 -12.55
C ARG A 411 -8.42 -1.08 -12.77
N THR A 412 -8.08 -2.24 -13.29
CA THR A 412 -9.03 -3.34 -13.51
C THR A 412 -9.43 -3.93 -12.16
N THR A 413 -10.73 -4.17 -11.95
CA THR A 413 -11.24 -4.83 -10.74
C THR A 413 -11.48 -6.32 -11.00
N ASP A 414 -11.57 -7.11 -9.92
CA ASP A 414 -11.88 -8.55 -10.00
C ASP A 414 -13.17 -8.80 -10.78
N ASP A 415 -14.24 -8.00 -10.53
CA ASP A 415 -15.50 -8.12 -11.25
C ASP A 415 -15.35 -7.85 -12.77
N MET A 416 -14.51 -6.88 -13.15
CA MET A 416 -14.24 -6.59 -14.57
C MET A 416 -13.44 -7.71 -15.22
N LEU A 417 -12.47 -8.25 -14.50
CA LEU A 417 -11.67 -9.39 -14.96
C LEU A 417 -12.56 -10.61 -15.20
N THR A 418 -13.36 -10.99 -14.20
CA THR A 418 -14.28 -12.13 -14.30
C THR A 418 -15.26 -11.97 -15.47
N ARG A 419 -15.90 -10.81 -15.62
CA ARG A 419 -16.82 -10.56 -16.75
C ARG A 419 -16.10 -10.63 -18.10
N ALA A 420 -14.86 -10.15 -18.18
CA ALA A 420 -14.10 -10.20 -19.41
C ALA A 420 -13.74 -11.64 -19.81
N THR A 421 -13.33 -12.46 -18.85
CA THR A 421 -13.06 -13.89 -19.07
C THR A 421 -14.34 -14.65 -19.40
N ASP A 422 -15.43 -14.39 -18.71
CA ASP A 422 -16.75 -14.97 -18.99
C ASP A 422 -17.24 -14.66 -20.42
N ASN A 423 -17.03 -13.43 -20.88
CA ASN A 423 -17.43 -13.05 -22.24
C ASN A 423 -16.66 -13.84 -23.31
N ILE A 424 -15.37 -14.13 -23.08
CA ILE A 424 -14.58 -14.99 -23.95
C ILE A 424 -15.08 -16.45 -23.87
N ALA A 425 -15.30 -16.95 -22.65
CA ALA A 425 -15.74 -18.32 -22.42
C ALA A 425 -17.15 -18.61 -23.00
N LYS A 426 -18.09 -17.65 -22.92
CA LYS A 426 -19.45 -17.77 -23.51
C LYS A 426 -19.44 -18.03 -25.01
N THR A 427 -18.44 -17.53 -25.72
CA THR A 427 -18.27 -17.79 -27.17
C THR A 427 -17.42 -19.03 -27.45
N ARG A 428 -17.06 -19.82 -26.43
CA ARG A 428 -16.10 -20.94 -26.50
C ARG A 428 -14.70 -20.51 -26.94
N GLY A 429 -14.34 -19.24 -26.74
CA GLY A 429 -12.99 -18.77 -26.99
C GLY A 429 -12.02 -19.34 -25.95
N HIS A 430 -10.85 -19.74 -26.40
CA HIS A 430 -9.79 -20.27 -25.54
C HIS A 430 -8.95 -19.10 -24.98
N LEU A 431 -8.96 -18.92 -23.65
CA LEU A 431 -8.09 -17.94 -22.98
C LEU A 431 -6.73 -18.57 -22.68
N LEU A 432 -5.68 -18.15 -23.39
CA LEU A 432 -4.30 -18.61 -23.16
C LEU A 432 -3.74 -18.09 -21.84
N GLY A 433 -4.15 -16.88 -21.45
CA GLY A 433 -3.74 -16.30 -20.18
C GLY A 433 -3.99 -14.80 -20.10
N VAL A 434 -3.62 -14.28 -18.95
CA VAL A 434 -3.78 -12.86 -18.61
C VAL A 434 -2.41 -12.18 -18.54
N VAL A 435 -2.32 -10.97 -19.10
CA VAL A 435 -1.13 -10.12 -19.02
C VAL A 435 -1.43 -8.97 -18.06
N LEU A 436 -0.66 -8.88 -16.97
CA LEU A 436 -0.73 -7.77 -16.02
C LEU A 436 0.16 -6.62 -16.49
N ASN A 437 -0.45 -5.57 -17.01
CA ASN A 437 0.23 -4.41 -17.57
C ASN A 437 0.36 -3.26 -16.55
N ARG A 438 1.34 -2.39 -16.78
CA ARG A 438 1.61 -1.19 -15.97
C ARG A 438 1.89 -1.48 -14.51
N MET A 439 2.61 -2.56 -14.24
CA MET A 439 3.02 -2.90 -12.88
C MET A 439 4.06 -1.91 -12.37
N PRO A 440 3.86 -1.25 -11.20
CA PRO A 440 4.86 -0.34 -10.65
C PRO A 440 6.11 -1.12 -10.20
N LEU A 441 7.30 -0.69 -10.67
CA LEU A 441 8.59 -1.31 -10.31
C LEU A 441 9.00 -1.02 -8.86
N ARG A 442 8.45 0.02 -8.22
CA ARG A 442 8.77 0.44 -6.84
C ARG A 442 7.48 0.80 -6.10
N GLY A 443 7.40 0.44 -4.82
CA GLY A 443 6.26 0.78 -3.96
C GLY A 443 5.67 -0.43 -3.23
N ALA A 444 4.61 -0.19 -2.45
CA ALA A 444 3.93 -1.23 -1.68
C ALA A 444 3.26 -2.30 -2.56
N ASP A 445 2.94 -1.95 -3.79
CA ASP A 445 2.24 -2.80 -4.76
C ASP A 445 3.18 -3.51 -5.75
N SER A 446 4.52 -3.33 -5.62
CA SER A 446 5.51 -3.95 -6.52
C SER A 446 5.68 -5.48 -6.35
N GLY A 447 4.98 -6.10 -5.40
CA GLY A 447 4.87 -7.55 -5.23
C GLY A 447 6.18 -8.35 -5.34
N TYR A 448 6.05 -9.67 -5.45
CA TYR A 448 7.16 -10.62 -5.64
C TYR A 448 7.96 -10.35 -6.94
N TYR A 449 7.28 -9.92 -8.02
CA TYR A 449 7.91 -9.61 -9.31
C TYR A 449 8.79 -8.35 -9.28
N GLY A 450 8.46 -7.34 -8.49
CA GLY A 450 9.30 -6.14 -8.32
C GLY A 450 10.63 -6.43 -7.61
N SER A 451 10.67 -7.43 -6.73
CA SER A 451 11.89 -7.86 -6.04
C SER A 451 12.77 -8.76 -6.94
N GLN A 452 12.18 -9.59 -7.78
CA GLN A 452 12.89 -10.48 -8.68
C GLN A 452 13.54 -9.70 -9.84
N TYR A 453 12.82 -8.76 -10.43
CA TYR A 453 13.38 -7.90 -11.48
C TYR A 453 14.25 -6.76 -10.92
N GLY A 454 13.95 -6.22 -9.72
CA GLY A 454 14.78 -5.23 -9.04
C GLY A 454 16.15 -5.75 -8.62
N GLY A 455 16.28 -7.05 -8.33
CA GLY A 455 17.54 -7.72 -7.99
C GLY A 455 18.46 -7.99 -9.20
N TYR A 456 17.89 -8.29 -10.36
CA TYR A 456 18.66 -8.53 -11.60
C TYR A 456 19.30 -7.25 -12.18
N TYR A 457 18.72 -6.07 -11.88
CA TYR A 457 19.28 -4.77 -12.31
C TYR A 457 20.52 -4.31 -11.53
N GLY A 458 20.86 -4.98 -10.42
CA GLY A 458 22.04 -4.69 -9.60
C GLY A 458 23.37 -5.21 -10.18
N TYR A 459 23.34 -6.11 -11.15
CA TYR A 459 24.55 -6.79 -11.66
C TYR A 459 25.19 -6.14 -12.89
N GLY A 460 24.62 -5.09 -13.47
CA GLY A 460 25.05 -4.56 -14.77
C GLY A 460 25.68 -3.16 -14.81
N VAL A 461 25.74 -2.41 -13.70
CA VAL A 461 26.35 -1.06 -13.70
C VAL A 461 27.22 -0.89 -12.45
N PRO A 462 28.53 -0.58 -12.57
CA PRO A 462 29.31 -0.17 -11.42
C PRO A 462 28.72 1.13 -10.88
N SER A 463 28.03 1.05 -9.74
CA SER A 463 27.55 2.22 -9.03
C SER A 463 28.74 2.96 -8.43
N SER A 464 29.18 4.02 -9.08
CA SER A 464 29.91 5.10 -8.41
C SER A 464 28.93 5.81 -7.47
N SER A 465 28.76 5.26 -6.27
CA SER A 465 27.99 5.87 -5.21
C SER A 465 28.89 6.75 -4.38
N PRO A 466 28.67 8.06 -4.31
CA PRO A 466 29.27 8.85 -3.23
C PRO A 466 28.49 8.52 -1.95
N ASN A 467 29.20 7.98 -0.97
CA ASN A 467 28.76 7.78 0.40
C ASN A 467 28.08 9.02 0.98
N GLY A 468 26.77 9.07 0.95
CA GLY A 468 25.96 10.05 1.65
C GLY A 468 25.53 9.51 3.02
N ARG A 469 26.40 9.61 4.02
CA ARG A 469 26.02 9.49 5.43
C ARG A 469 25.07 10.63 5.80
N TRP A 470 23.83 10.31 6.08
CA TRP A 470 22.88 11.21 6.72
C TRP A 470 23.33 11.47 8.17
N ARG A 471 24.09 12.54 8.39
CA ARG A 471 24.31 13.11 9.71
C ARG A 471 23.20 14.14 9.97
N LEU A 472 22.36 13.88 10.94
CA LEU A 472 21.53 14.89 11.59
C LEU A 472 22.48 15.93 12.23
N GLY A 473 22.62 17.07 11.60
CA GLY A 473 23.40 18.18 12.10
C GLY A 473 22.58 19.05 13.02
N LEU A 474 22.75 18.90 14.33
CA LEU A 474 22.43 19.91 15.31
C LEU A 474 23.36 21.11 15.14
N ARG A 475 22.80 22.21 14.73
CA ARG A 475 23.44 23.50 14.49
C ARG A 475 23.89 24.09 15.83
N ARG A 476 25.17 24.02 16.15
CA ARG A 476 25.80 24.85 17.18
C ARG A 476 26.48 26.05 16.52
N ARG A 477 26.01 27.23 16.91
CA ARG A 477 26.49 28.57 16.54
C ARG A 477 27.80 28.85 17.29
N GLY A 478 28.87 29.26 16.61
CA GLY A 478 30.07 29.70 17.32
C GLY A 478 31.19 30.12 16.39
N LYS A 479 31.37 31.44 16.26
CA LYS A 479 32.55 32.30 16.06
C LYS A 479 33.42 32.15 14.81
N LYS A 480 33.48 33.30 14.14
CA LYS A 480 34.50 33.79 13.17
C LYS A 480 35.93 33.66 13.72
N ALA A 481 36.83 33.27 12.86
CA ALA A 481 38.22 33.71 12.85
C ALA A 481 38.73 33.72 11.40
N GLU A 482 39.48 34.66 11.15
CA GLU A 482 40.05 35.41 10.03
C GLU A 482 41.11 34.64 9.23
N VAL A 483 41.06 34.82 7.96
CA VAL A 483 42.03 34.94 6.87
C VAL A 483 43.52 34.92 7.23
N VAL A 484 44.34 34.13 6.51
CA VAL A 484 45.61 34.56 5.92
C VAL A 484 45.88 33.73 4.65
N ASP A 485 46.09 34.45 3.55
CA ASP A 485 46.61 34.02 2.26
C ASP A 485 48.07 33.51 2.37
N ALA A 486 48.40 32.51 1.54
CA ALA A 486 49.77 32.36 1.00
C ALA A 486 49.71 31.56 -0.30
N GLU A 487 49.82 32.29 -1.42
CA GLU A 487 50.32 31.82 -2.71
C GLU A 487 51.70 31.17 -2.54
N GLN A 488 51.96 30.08 -3.24
CA GLN A 488 53.22 29.93 -4.00
C GLN A 488 53.17 28.75 -4.97
N GLU A 489 53.46 29.11 -6.21
CA GLU A 489 53.88 28.38 -7.39
C GLU A 489 54.84 27.19 -7.13
N ALA A 490 54.76 26.16 -7.96
CA ALA A 490 55.90 25.74 -8.83
C ALA A 490 55.53 24.49 -9.67
N THR A 491 55.75 24.62 -10.93
CA THR A 491 55.73 23.70 -12.05
C THR A 491 56.87 22.65 -12.04
N PRO A 492 57.02 21.82 -13.09
CA PRO A 492 57.13 20.36 -12.98
C PRO A 492 58.55 19.81 -13.24
N ARG A 493 58.83 18.58 -12.86
CA ARG A 493 60.03 17.87 -13.34
C ARG A 493 59.76 16.43 -13.78
N ARG A 494 60.01 16.22 -15.07
CA ARG A 494 60.28 14.99 -15.81
C ARG A 494 61.48 14.23 -15.28
N ARG A 495 61.43 12.90 -15.28
CA ARG A 495 62.50 11.92 -15.59
C ARG A 495 61.86 10.52 -15.51
N SER A 496 61.71 9.78 -16.61
CA SER A 496 62.61 8.97 -17.44
C SER A 496 63.27 7.79 -16.71
N GLY A 497 62.99 6.57 -17.24
CA GLY A 497 63.79 5.35 -17.10
C GLY A 497 63.06 4.23 -16.39
N GLY A 498 62.83 3.11 -16.96
CA GLY A 498 63.52 2.12 -17.68
C GLY A 498 62.75 0.79 -17.51
N LEU A 499 62.43 0.14 -18.58
CA LEU A 499 62.19 -1.30 -18.71
C LEU A 499 63.54 -2.04 -18.65
N PRO A 500 63.68 -3.34 -18.55
CA PRO A 500 62.91 -4.53 -18.87
C PRO A 500 63.20 -5.75 -17.93
N PRO A 501 63.08 -7.07 -18.34
CA PRO A 501 62.09 -7.86 -19.03
C PRO A 501 61.82 -9.25 -18.36
N GLU A 502 60.95 -10.05 -19.07
CA GLU A 502 60.86 -11.53 -19.06
C GLU A 502 60.22 -12.28 -17.90
N ASN A 503 59.08 -12.91 -18.14
CA ASN A 503 59.07 -14.34 -18.44
C ASN A 503 57.73 -14.79 -19.06
N VAL A 504 57.87 -15.24 -20.29
CA VAL A 504 56.90 -15.99 -21.07
C VAL A 504 57.12 -17.47 -20.76
N SER A 505 56.12 -18.18 -20.32
CA SER A 505 55.88 -19.58 -20.71
C SER A 505 54.71 -20.18 -19.95
N GLY A 506 53.80 -20.74 -20.72
CA GLY A 506 52.82 -21.69 -20.19
C GLY A 506 51.37 -21.30 -20.40
N LEU A 507 50.86 -21.49 -21.59
CA LEU A 507 49.47 -21.91 -21.88
C LEU A 507 49.17 -21.86 -23.39
N ARG A 508 49.95 -22.63 -24.12
CA ARG A 508 49.58 -23.18 -25.43
C ARG A 508 49.56 -24.68 -25.27
N THR A 509 48.36 -25.25 -25.07
CA THR A 509 47.96 -26.63 -25.42
C THR A 509 46.60 -26.92 -24.83
N LEU A 510 45.54 -26.63 -25.54
CA LEU A 510 44.19 -27.25 -25.39
C LEU A 510 43.20 -26.80 -26.49
N SER A 511 43.74 -26.61 -27.75
CA SER A 511 42.82 -26.40 -28.89
C SER A 511 43.13 -27.28 -30.11
N GLN A 512 43.82 -28.44 -29.92
CA GLN A 512 44.05 -29.39 -30.98
C GLN A 512 43.74 -30.85 -30.54
N ARG A 513 42.55 -31.11 -30.09
CA ARG A 513 42.00 -32.48 -29.96
C ARG A 513 40.47 -32.48 -30.02
N ARG A 514 39.94 -32.10 -31.19
CA ARG A 514 38.55 -32.39 -31.56
C ARG A 514 38.30 -32.15 -33.05
N MET A 515 39.17 -32.73 -33.86
CA MET A 515 38.90 -32.88 -35.31
C MET A 515 39.68 -34.12 -35.83
N SER A 516 39.26 -35.30 -35.35
CA SER A 516 39.61 -36.57 -35.98
C SER A 516 38.87 -37.68 -35.24
N ALA A 517 37.56 -37.81 -35.50
CA ALA A 517 36.77 -39.03 -35.26
C ALA A 517 35.40 -38.88 -35.92
N THR A 518 35.37 -38.77 -37.24
CA THR A 518 34.19 -39.03 -38.04
C THR A 518 34.67 -39.44 -39.45
N ALA A 519 35.12 -40.65 -39.57
CA ALA A 519 35.23 -41.43 -40.78
C ALA A 519 35.67 -42.84 -40.36
N GLU A 520 34.76 -43.75 -40.43
CA GLU A 520 34.86 -45.21 -40.57
C GLU A 520 33.75 -45.89 -39.78
N GLY A 521 32.87 -46.58 -40.54
CA GLY A 521 31.91 -47.52 -39.95
C GLY A 521 30.56 -47.58 -40.67
N GLU A 522 30.54 -47.51 -42.04
CA GLU A 522 29.53 -48.26 -42.79
C GLU A 522 29.91 -49.74 -42.74
N ALA A 523 28.95 -50.59 -42.40
CA ALA A 523 28.62 -51.84 -43.09
C ALA A 523 27.93 -52.84 -42.14
N THR A 524 26.82 -53.40 -42.71
CA THR A 524 26.27 -54.75 -42.46
C THR A 524 25.56 -55.03 -41.10
N SER A 525 24.30 -55.33 -41.15
CA SER A 525 23.59 -56.51 -41.59
C SER A 525 22.08 -56.40 -41.36
N GLU A 526 21.42 -56.63 -42.40
CA GLU A 526 20.19 -57.32 -42.72
C GLU A 526 19.87 -58.54 -41.80
N ILE A 527 18.56 -58.92 -41.88
CA ILE A 527 17.89 -60.20 -41.58
C ILE A 527 17.38 -60.36 -40.16
N ALA A 528 16.06 -60.35 -39.88
CA ALA A 528 15.16 -61.50 -40.12
C ALA A 528 13.70 -61.16 -39.82
N VAL A 529 12.91 -61.57 -40.75
CA VAL A 529 11.46 -61.77 -40.79
C VAL A 529 11.06 -62.97 -39.88
N ALA A 530 9.87 -62.87 -39.23
CA ALA A 530 8.88 -63.95 -39.06
C ALA A 530 7.76 -63.41 -38.15
N SER A 531 6.56 -63.13 -38.63
CA SER A 531 5.47 -64.05 -38.95
C SER A 531 4.94 -64.80 -37.74
N THR A 532 3.69 -64.46 -37.38
CA THR A 532 2.54 -65.37 -37.25
C THR A 532 1.42 -64.64 -36.47
N ALA A 533 0.33 -64.37 -37.17
CA ALA A 533 -0.92 -65.11 -37.22
C ALA A 533 -1.92 -64.76 -36.12
N GLU A 534 -3.01 -64.21 -36.55
CA GLU A 534 -4.39 -64.32 -36.05
C GLU A 534 -4.81 -65.78 -35.80
N PRO A 535 -6.00 -66.12 -35.29
CA PRO A 535 -7.29 -65.44 -35.36
C PRO A 535 -8.27 -65.71 -34.16
N ASP A 536 -9.48 -65.14 -34.35
CA ASP A 536 -10.84 -65.62 -33.98
C ASP A 536 -11.23 -65.59 -32.49
N THR A 537 -12.43 -65.28 -32.10
CA THR A 537 -13.83 -65.35 -32.59
C THR A 537 -14.77 -64.71 -31.52
N VAL A 538 -15.85 -64.12 -32.01
CA VAL A 538 -17.27 -64.43 -31.68
C VAL A 538 -17.67 -64.30 -30.16
N ASP A 539 -18.66 -63.71 -29.74
CA ASP A 539 -20.08 -63.56 -30.11
C ASP A 539 -20.90 -62.91 -28.96
N THR A 540 -21.95 -62.32 -29.39
CA THR A 540 -23.32 -62.31 -28.89
C THR A 540 -23.72 -61.58 -27.61
N MET A 541 -24.68 -60.73 -27.90
CA MET A 541 -26.04 -60.62 -27.28
C MET A 541 -26.12 -60.28 -25.79
N SER A 542 -26.94 -59.43 -25.34
CA SER A 542 -28.30 -59.02 -25.68
C SER A 542 -28.88 -58.07 -24.62
N ARG A 543 -29.70 -57.15 -25.10
CA ARG A 543 -31.01 -56.75 -24.54
C ARG A 543 -31.23 -56.55 -23.05
N ARG A 544 -31.65 -55.38 -22.68
CA ARG A 544 -33.03 -55.01 -22.30
C ARG A 544 -33.03 -53.76 -21.46
N ARG A 545 -33.70 -52.74 -22.00
CA ARG A 545 -35.04 -52.22 -21.56
C ARG A 545 -35.09 -51.88 -20.07
N ALA A 546 -35.27 -50.69 -19.76
CA ALA A 546 -36.50 -49.89 -19.78
C ALA A 546 -36.89 -49.41 -18.36
N ARG A 547 -37.22 -48.20 -18.32
CA ARG A 547 -38.37 -47.58 -17.57
C ARG A 547 -38.16 -47.06 -16.16
N ARG A 548 -38.47 -45.78 -16.08
CA ARG A 548 -39.32 -45.06 -15.10
C ARG A 548 -38.60 -44.47 -13.87
N GLY A 549 -38.84 -43.18 -13.76
CA GLY A 549 -38.93 -42.40 -12.60
C GLY A 549 -38.70 -40.93 -13.00
#